data_ba6b64b0c56931247014e29095477269
#
_entry.id   ba6b64b0c56931247014e29095477269
#
_cell.length_a   1.000
_cell.length_b   1.000
_cell.length_c   1.000
_cell.angle_alpha   90.00
_cell.angle_beta   90.00
_cell.angle_gamma   90.00
#
_symmetry.space_group_name_H-M   'P 1'
#
loop_
_entity.id
_entity.type
_entity.pdbx_description
1 polymer ?
#
loop_
_entity_poly.entity_id
_entity_poly.type
_entity_poly.pdbx_seq_one_letter_code
_entity_poly.pdbx_strand_id
1 'polypeptide(L)'
;ENLGACPNRMDAPTSYISPESYDRISVIKGPQTVQYANTGSAATVLFERQLEKLTSEKPYRGQASVLLGSYGRIDHNIEAAVGDEKKYIRLNANRSESNSYQDGDGNTVPSAWKKWNADVALGFTPDENTWVEITGGKSDGESLYAGRSMDGSQFARESLGLRFEKKNITDVIKKIEGQVNYSYNDHIMDNFSLREFNPQDGMSMPMASNVARRTLNARLAMTNEWSQWSFISGVDTQNNKHSSRSSMRSNYLNQPRVTDMIFHSYGAFGELGYQWNDFNKLVTGVRVDRVTVEDERTESKGFNTKLEKTLPSAFVRWENQRPDLDFKSYIGLGYVERMPDYWELFSPEHGNAGTTNTFNGVNPEKTLQLDLGFQQQHGALNIWTSAYAGLVDDYILMNYHDHSHLHPNEHGGHGSHGITPGAKNVDATIAGAEAGIGYQFTDRIQADLSAMYAWGKNTTDDKPLPQISPLEGRLNIRYVADKYNLGLLWRAVAEQNRVSLHQGNIVGYDLKPSKGFSTLSLNVSYNLRKDIDVSVGIDNVLDKTYTEHLNKAGSAGFGFASEEQFNNIGRNYWVRMSMKF
;
A
#
# COMPACT_ATOMS: atom_id res chain seq x y z
N GLU A 1 -5.45 -6.23 -5.91
CA GLU A 1 -6.49 -6.74 -5.01
C GLU A 1 -7.00 -5.65 -4.08
N ASN A 2 -8.32 -5.53 -3.97
CA ASN A 2 -8.94 -4.66 -2.98
C ASN A 2 -9.19 -5.47 -1.72
N LEU A 3 -8.26 -5.42 -0.78
CA LEU A 3 -8.35 -6.17 0.46
C LEU A 3 -9.08 -5.39 1.56
N GLY A 4 -8.97 -4.06 1.57
CA GLY A 4 -9.61 -3.24 2.59
C GLY A 4 -11.13 -3.26 2.51
N ALA A 5 -11.80 -3.40 3.63
CA ALA A 5 -13.26 -3.41 3.75
C ALA A 5 -13.83 -2.04 4.19
N CYS A 6 -13.05 -1.24 4.89
CA CYS A 6 -13.50 0.07 5.35
C CYS A 6 -13.51 1.11 4.22
N PRO A 7 -14.64 1.75 3.92
CA PRO A 7 -14.68 2.79 2.90
C PRO A 7 -13.76 3.98 3.17
N ASN A 8 -13.47 4.27 4.44
CA ASN A 8 -12.53 5.31 4.87
C ASN A 8 -11.08 4.84 4.92
N ARG A 9 -10.81 3.63 4.43
CA ARG A 9 -9.47 3.03 4.37
C ARG A 9 -8.73 2.99 5.72
N MET A 10 -9.46 2.72 6.79
CA MET A 10 -8.88 2.43 8.10
C MET A 10 -8.04 1.14 8.06
N ASP A 11 -8.41 0.21 7.20
CA ASP A 11 -7.84 -1.11 7.04
C ASP A 11 -7.11 -1.23 5.69
N ALA A 12 -5.90 -0.69 5.61
CA ALA A 12 -5.04 -0.87 4.44
C ALA A 12 -4.79 -2.36 4.16
N PRO A 13 -4.43 -2.76 2.93
CA PRO A 13 -4.13 -4.17 2.62
C PRO A 13 -3.11 -4.79 3.57
N THR A 14 -2.12 -4.03 4.03
CA THR A 14 -1.12 -4.48 4.99
C THR A 14 -1.67 -4.71 6.40
N SER A 15 -2.90 -4.35 6.68
CA SER A 15 -3.59 -4.74 7.92
C SER A 15 -3.98 -6.22 7.93
N TYR A 16 -4.07 -6.85 6.76
CA TYR A 16 -4.51 -8.23 6.58
C TYR A 16 -3.38 -9.19 6.19
N ILE A 17 -2.30 -8.69 5.66
CA ILE A 17 -1.13 -9.47 5.22
C ILE A 17 0.13 -8.95 5.89
N SER A 18 1.18 -9.79 5.91
CA SER A 18 2.49 -9.42 6.42
C SER A 18 3.51 -9.43 5.28
N PRO A 19 4.33 -8.36 5.12
CA PRO A 19 5.42 -8.36 4.12
C PRO A 19 6.39 -9.53 4.29
N GLU A 20 6.62 -10.00 5.52
CA GLU A 20 7.48 -11.14 5.83
C GLU A 20 6.96 -12.46 5.24
N SER A 21 5.70 -12.50 4.82
CA SER A 21 5.12 -13.67 4.16
C SER A 21 5.50 -13.79 2.69
N TYR A 22 6.25 -12.86 2.13
CA TYR A 22 6.61 -12.79 0.71
C TYR A 22 8.12 -12.76 0.51
N ASP A 23 8.57 -13.30 -0.64
CA ASP A 23 9.98 -13.34 -0.99
C ASP A 23 10.47 -12.02 -1.57
N ARG A 24 9.60 -11.32 -2.28
CA ARG A 24 9.93 -10.06 -2.93
C ARG A 24 8.74 -9.11 -2.96
N ILE A 25 9.03 -7.83 -2.73
CA ILE A 25 8.08 -6.75 -2.92
C ILE A 25 8.66 -5.83 -3.99
N SER A 26 7.92 -5.68 -5.09
CA SER A 26 8.31 -4.82 -6.22
C SER A 26 7.36 -3.65 -6.33
N VAL A 27 7.91 -2.46 -6.55
CA VAL A 27 7.14 -1.24 -6.79
C VAL A 27 7.41 -0.75 -8.21
N ILE A 28 6.37 -0.76 -9.03
CA ILE A 28 6.41 -0.22 -10.39
C ILE A 28 5.84 1.19 -10.33
N LYS A 29 6.69 2.19 -10.54
CA LYS A 29 6.30 3.59 -10.46
C LYS A 29 5.63 4.05 -11.75
N GLY A 30 4.52 4.78 -11.61
CA GLY A 30 3.80 5.35 -12.73
C GLY A 30 3.05 4.34 -13.61
N PRO A 31 2.41 4.80 -14.68
CA PRO A 31 1.65 3.98 -15.61
C PRO A 31 2.56 3.31 -16.66
N GLN A 32 3.47 2.45 -16.23
CA GLN A 32 4.53 1.84 -17.04
C GLN A 32 4.32 0.36 -17.34
N THR A 33 3.16 -0.18 -16.99
CA THR A 33 2.76 -1.55 -17.34
C THR A 33 1.25 -1.64 -17.48
N VAL A 34 0.79 -2.58 -18.30
CA VAL A 34 -0.64 -2.92 -18.46
C VAL A 34 -0.95 -4.35 -18.03
N GLN A 35 0.04 -5.08 -17.54
CA GLN A 35 -0.09 -6.50 -17.19
C GLN A 35 -0.95 -6.76 -15.95
N TYR A 36 -1.14 -5.76 -15.12
CA TYR A 36 -1.86 -5.88 -13.86
C TYR A 36 -3.12 -5.04 -13.87
N ALA A 37 -4.03 -5.29 -12.94
CA ALA A 37 -5.28 -4.55 -12.85
C ALA A 37 -5.04 -3.04 -12.82
N ASN A 38 -5.97 -2.28 -13.36
CA ASN A 38 -5.88 -0.83 -13.42
C ASN A 38 -5.92 -0.22 -12.01
N THR A 39 -4.82 0.36 -11.57
CA THR A 39 -4.65 0.91 -10.22
C THR A 39 -4.45 2.42 -10.20
N GLY A 40 -4.43 3.08 -11.35
CA GLY A 40 -4.15 4.50 -11.48
C GLY A 40 -2.68 4.81 -11.75
N SER A 41 -2.29 6.07 -11.54
CA SER A 41 -0.99 6.61 -11.96
C SER A 41 0.14 6.46 -10.92
N ALA A 42 -0.19 6.19 -9.67
CA ALA A 42 0.78 6.29 -8.59
C ALA A 42 1.85 5.20 -8.64
N ALA A 43 1.45 3.96 -8.44
CA ALA A 43 2.35 2.80 -8.48
C ALA A 43 1.56 1.50 -8.45
N THR A 44 2.21 0.43 -8.90
CA THR A 44 1.75 -0.93 -8.70
C THR A 44 2.71 -1.62 -7.74
N VAL A 45 2.20 -2.17 -6.64
CA VAL A 45 3.00 -2.90 -5.66
C VAL A 45 2.71 -4.39 -5.81
N LEU A 46 3.76 -5.17 -6.09
CA LEU A 46 3.67 -6.60 -6.27
C LEU A 46 4.28 -7.31 -5.06
N PHE A 47 3.49 -8.14 -4.40
CA PHE A 47 3.94 -9.04 -3.34
C PHE A 47 4.09 -10.42 -3.95
N GLU A 48 5.33 -10.91 -4.07
CA GLU A 48 5.63 -12.11 -4.83
C GLU A 48 6.24 -13.20 -3.96
N ARG A 49 5.82 -14.43 -4.22
CA ARG A 49 6.46 -15.64 -3.73
C ARG A 49 7.07 -16.41 -4.87
N GLN A 50 8.22 -16.99 -4.61
CA GLN A 50 8.91 -17.88 -5.54
C GLN A 50 8.60 -19.34 -5.19
N LEU A 51 8.76 -20.22 -6.16
CA LEU A 51 8.69 -21.65 -5.90
C LEU A 51 9.86 -22.10 -5.01
N GLU A 52 9.62 -23.09 -4.18
CA GLU A 52 10.65 -23.68 -3.35
C GLU A 52 11.58 -24.56 -4.21
N LYS A 53 12.88 -24.52 -3.89
CA LYS A 53 13.91 -25.33 -4.56
C LYS A 53 14.51 -26.30 -3.55
N LEU A 54 13.68 -27.22 -3.06
CA LEU A 54 14.13 -28.28 -2.16
C LEU A 54 14.59 -29.47 -2.97
N THR A 55 15.44 -30.29 -2.37
CA THR A 55 15.99 -31.50 -2.98
C THR A 55 15.87 -32.66 -2.03
N SER A 56 15.98 -33.90 -2.56
CA SER A 56 15.98 -35.11 -1.72
C SER A 56 17.17 -35.11 -0.76
N GLU A 57 18.26 -34.43 -1.10
CA GLU A 57 19.46 -34.31 -0.25
C GLU A 57 19.28 -33.23 0.83
N LYS A 58 18.57 -32.14 0.48
CA LYS A 58 18.20 -31.09 1.42
C LYS A 58 16.69 -30.85 1.38
N PRO A 59 15.92 -31.68 2.10
CA PRO A 59 14.46 -31.70 1.99
C PRO A 59 13.76 -30.64 2.84
N TYR A 60 14.49 -29.77 3.51
CA TYR A 60 13.90 -28.73 4.35
C TYR A 60 14.72 -27.45 4.34
N ARG A 61 14.07 -26.37 4.66
CA ARG A 61 14.68 -25.09 5.04
C ARG A 61 13.79 -24.38 6.05
N GLY A 62 14.38 -23.50 6.81
CA GLY A 62 13.63 -22.67 7.74
C GLY A 62 14.34 -21.37 8.05
N GLN A 63 13.60 -20.43 8.56
CA GLN A 63 14.10 -19.20 9.12
C GLN A 63 13.16 -18.71 10.24
N ALA A 64 13.75 -18.06 11.22
CA ALA A 64 13.01 -17.48 12.32
C ALA A 64 13.64 -16.15 12.71
N SER A 65 12.84 -15.20 13.16
CA SER A 65 13.32 -13.95 13.72
C SER A 65 12.45 -13.47 14.86
N VAL A 66 13.07 -12.76 15.79
CA VAL A 66 12.41 -12.09 16.92
C VAL A 66 12.93 -10.66 16.97
N LEU A 67 12.04 -9.69 17.14
CA LEU A 67 12.37 -8.30 17.39
C LEU A 67 11.74 -7.88 18.70
N LEU A 68 12.53 -7.27 19.57
CA LEU A 68 12.11 -6.64 20.81
C LEU A 68 12.37 -5.14 20.67
N GLY A 69 11.38 -4.32 20.97
CA GLY A 69 11.51 -2.86 20.87
C GLY A 69 10.95 -2.14 22.09
N SER A 70 11.19 -0.85 22.12
CA SER A 70 10.60 0.04 23.13
C SER A 70 9.07 -0.06 23.12
N TYR A 71 8.44 0.31 24.20
CA TYR A 71 6.98 0.31 24.39
C TYR A 71 6.37 -1.08 24.32
N GLY A 72 7.14 -2.09 24.75
CA GLY A 72 6.66 -3.47 24.80
C GLY A 72 6.49 -4.13 23.43
N ARG A 73 7.15 -3.62 22.37
CA ARG A 73 7.04 -4.21 21.04
C ARG A 73 7.72 -5.56 20.97
N ILE A 74 7.02 -6.56 20.46
CA ILE A 74 7.52 -7.90 20.19
C ILE A 74 7.00 -8.35 18.84
N ASP A 75 7.93 -8.72 17.94
CA ASP A 75 7.60 -9.31 16.66
C ASP A 75 8.22 -10.72 16.58
N HIS A 76 7.44 -11.68 16.10
CA HIS A 76 7.91 -13.03 15.79
C HIS A 76 7.63 -13.35 14.33
N ASN A 77 8.58 -13.99 13.68
CA ASN A 77 8.40 -14.53 12.34
C ASN A 77 9.03 -15.90 12.25
N ILE A 78 8.31 -16.86 11.69
CA ILE A 78 8.84 -18.18 11.37
C ILE A 78 8.36 -18.60 9.98
N GLU A 79 9.28 -19.18 9.23
CA GLU A 79 9.00 -19.80 7.95
C GLU A 79 9.71 -21.12 7.87
N ALA A 80 9.01 -22.16 7.40
CA ALA A 80 9.57 -23.48 7.19
C ALA A 80 9.01 -24.09 5.91
N ALA A 81 9.85 -24.82 5.19
CA ALA A 81 9.45 -25.58 4.01
C ALA A 81 10.05 -26.97 4.07
N VAL A 82 9.25 -27.96 3.65
CA VAL A 82 9.64 -29.35 3.56
C VAL A 82 9.18 -29.90 2.22
N GLY A 83 10.01 -30.71 1.58
CA GLY A 83 9.66 -31.30 0.30
C GLY A 83 10.86 -31.90 -0.44
N ASP A 84 10.70 -32.05 -1.72
CA ASP A 84 11.71 -32.54 -2.65
C ASP A 84 11.64 -31.76 -3.98
N GLU A 85 12.22 -32.27 -5.03
CA GLU A 85 12.23 -31.62 -6.35
C GLU A 85 10.83 -31.52 -6.98
N LYS A 86 9.86 -32.32 -6.51
CA LYS A 86 8.55 -32.45 -7.16
C LYS A 86 7.39 -31.89 -6.36
N LYS A 87 7.55 -31.70 -5.07
CA LYS A 87 6.49 -31.20 -4.19
C LYS A 87 7.06 -30.59 -2.93
N TYR A 88 6.30 -29.67 -2.34
CA TYR A 88 6.67 -29.05 -1.08
C TYR A 88 5.45 -28.58 -0.30
N ILE A 89 5.66 -28.41 0.99
CA ILE A 89 4.78 -27.69 1.90
C ILE A 89 5.58 -26.54 2.50
N ARG A 90 5.01 -25.34 2.47
CA ARG A 90 5.60 -24.15 3.12
C ARG A 90 4.63 -23.60 4.14
N LEU A 91 5.15 -23.26 5.31
CA LEU A 91 4.41 -22.61 6.39
C LEU A 91 5.08 -21.27 6.70
N ASN A 92 4.27 -20.23 6.86
CA ASN A 92 4.73 -18.94 7.33
C ASN A 92 3.79 -18.43 8.42
N ALA A 93 4.33 -17.96 9.53
CA ALA A 93 3.56 -17.39 10.62
C ALA A 93 4.26 -16.16 11.17
N ASN A 94 3.50 -15.10 11.41
CA ASN A 94 3.99 -13.83 11.94
C ASN A 94 3.09 -13.36 13.06
N ARG A 95 3.68 -12.76 14.07
CA ARG A 95 2.95 -12.06 15.11
C ARG A 95 3.69 -10.77 15.47
N SER A 96 2.94 -9.70 15.63
CA SER A 96 3.47 -8.40 16.06
C SER A 96 2.52 -7.78 17.07
N GLU A 97 3.07 -7.25 18.16
CA GLU A 97 2.30 -6.48 19.12
C GLU A 97 3.15 -5.36 19.72
N SER A 98 2.50 -4.30 20.14
CA SER A 98 3.13 -3.19 20.84
C SER A 98 2.11 -2.44 21.68
N ASN A 99 2.58 -1.85 22.76
CA ASN A 99 1.83 -0.84 23.50
C ASN A 99 1.90 0.49 22.75
N SER A 100 1.13 1.48 23.19
CA SER A 100 1.20 2.83 22.65
C SER A 100 2.57 3.44 22.88
N TYR A 101 3.12 4.11 21.84
CA TYR A 101 4.43 4.75 21.94
C TYR A 101 4.36 6.10 22.67
N GLN A 102 5.52 6.59 23.08
CA GLN A 102 5.70 7.96 23.56
C GLN A 102 6.39 8.80 22.49
N ASP A 103 6.00 10.07 22.39
CA ASP A 103 6.69 11.05 21.56
C ASP A 103 7.97 11.56 22.24
N GLY A 104 8.67 12.50 21.59
CA GLY A 104 9.91 13.05 22.12
C GLY A 104 9.77 13.84 23.42
N ASP A 105 8.58 14.31 23.74
CA ASP A 105 8.25 15.01 25.00
C ASP A 105 7.82 14.03 26.11
N GLY A 106 7.78 12.73 25.83
CA GLY A 106 7.36 11.71 26.78
C GLY A 106 5.85 11.55 26.89
N ASN A 107 5.06 12.16 26.02
CA ASN A 107 3.62 12.00 25.99
C ASN A 107 3.24 10.71 25.28
N THR A 108 2.34 9.94 25.87
CA THR A 108 1.82 8.72 25.26
C THR A 108 0.85 9.07 24.11
N VAL A 109 1.12 8.50 22.94
CA VAL A 109 0.26 8.62 21.76
C VAL A 109 -0.47 7.30 21.56
N PRO A 110 -1.82 7.28 21.58
CA PRO A 110 -2.58 6.05 21.37
C PRO A 110 -2.25 5.41 20.02
N SER A 111 -1.66 4.22 20.05
CA SER A 111 -1.09 3.58 18.86
C SER A 111 -0.84 2.08 19.04
N ALA A 112 -1.31 1.48 20.11
CA ALA A 112 -1.14 0.07 20.42
C ALA A 112 -1.73 -0.82 19.31
N TRP A 113 -1.09 -1.96 19.06
CA TRP A 113 -1.60 -2.94 18.10
C TRP A 113 -1.29 -4.37 18.53
N LYS A 114 -2.07 -5.30 18.01
CA LYS A 114 -1.80 -6.74 17.97
C LYS A 114 -2.18 -7.26 16.61
N LYS A 115 -1.35 -8.11 16.02
CA LYS A 115 -1.59 -8.65 14.68
C LYS A 115 -0.90 -10.01 14.55
N TRP A 116 -1.55 -10.94 13.87
CA TRP A 116 -0.95 -12.22 13.47
C TRP A 116 -1.40 -12.62 12.09
N ASN A 117 -0.54 -13.37 11.38
CA ASN A 117 -0.80 -13.95 10.07
C ASN A 117 -0.27 -15.38 10.06
N ALA A 118 -1.00 -16.28 9.41
CA ALA A 118 -0.55 -17.64 9.16
C ALA A 118 -0.95 -18.04 7.73
N ASP A 119 0.03 -18.55 6.97
CA ASP A 119 -0.14 -18.94 5.58
C ASP A 119 0.48 -20.31 5.33
N VAL A 120 -0.20 -21.13 4.53
CA VAL A 120 0.24 -22.46 4.11
C VAL A 120 0.24 -22.52 2.58
N ALA A 121 1.27 -23.11 2.00
CA ALA A 121 1.36 -23.35 0.56
C ALA A 121 1.69 -24.83 0.31
N LEU A 122 0.94 -25.44 -0.63
CA LEU A 122 1.21 -26.76 -1.18
C LEU A 122 1.65 -26.60 -2.63
N GLY A 123 2.89 -26.97 -2.92
CA GLY A 123 3.46 -26.81 -4.25
C GLY A 123 3.73 -28.14 -4.95
N PHE A 124 3.55 -28.15 -6.25
CA PHE A 124 3.82 -29.29 -7.14
C PHE A 124 4.68 -28.82 -8.30
N THR A 125 5.83 -29.41 -8.43
CA THR A 125 6.81 -29.13 -9.48
C THR A 125 7.24 -30.45 -10.13
N PRO A 126 6.34 -31.09 -10.91
CA PRO A 126 6.59 -32.42 -11.49
C PRO A 126 7.76 -32.43 -12.47
N ASP A 127 8.08 -31.29 -13.07
CA ASP A 127 9.24 -31.08 -13.92
C ASP A 127 9.74 -29.62 -13.78
N GLU A 128 10.82 -29.27 -14.44
CA GLU A 128 11.43 -27.93 -14.38
C GLU A 128 10.56 -26.80 -14.95
N ASN A 129 9.55 -27.16 -15.73
CA ASN A 129 8.71 -26.21 -16.45
C ASN A 129 7.31 -26.04 -15.86
N THR A 130 6.93 -26.86 -14.91
CA THR A 130 5.57 -26.89 -14.38
C THR A 130 5.56 -26.56 -12.89
N TRP A 131 4.72 -25.60 -12.53
CA TRP A 131 4.51 -25.21 -11.14
C TRP A 131 3.01 -25.02 -10.87
N VAL A 132 2.52 -25.72 -9.87
CA VAL A 132 1.16 -25.56 -9.34
C VAL A 132 1.27 -25.32 -7.84
N GLU A 133 0.62 -24.28 -7.34
CA GLU A 133 0.63 -23.99 -5.91
C GLU A 133 -0.78 -23.66 -5.42
N ILE A 134 -1.16 -24.27 -4.32
CA ILE A 134 -2.39 -23.98 -3.59
C ILE A 134 -2.00 -23.31 -2.29
N THR A 135 -2.59 -22.15 -2.00
CA THR A 135 -2.31 -21.38 -0.79
C THR A 135 -3.58 -21.18 0.04
N GLY A 136 -3.42 -21.22 1.34
CA GLY A 136 -4.47 -20.85 2.27
C GLY A 136 -3.88 -19.94 3.34
N GLY A 137 -4.65 -18.95 3.79
CA GLY A 137 -4.18 -18.01 4.79
C GLY A 137 -5.28 -17.55 5.73
N LYS A 138 -4.87 -17.19 6.93
CA LYS A 138 -5.74 -16.61 7.94
C LYS A 138 -4.96 -15.55 8.72
N SER A 139 -5.64 -14.47 9.07
CA SER A 139 -5.05 -13.41 9.89
C SER A 139 -6.12 -12.71 10.72
N ASP A 140 -5.68 -12.03 11.77
CA ASP A 140 -6.51 -11.14 12.55
C ASP A 140 -5.62 -10.07 13.19
N GLY A 141 -6.24 -9.01 13.66
CA GLY A 141 -5.54 -7.92 14.32
C GLY A 141 -6.46 -6.92 14.95
N GLU A 142 -5.86 -6.03 15.72
CA GLU A 142 -6.51 -4.87 16.31
C GLU A 142 -5.54 -3.69 16.37
N SER A 143 -6.05 -2.46 16.28
CA SER A 143 -5.25 -1.24 16.31
C SER A 143 -6.00 -0.10 16.98
N LEU A 144 -5.33 0.58 17.89
CA LEU A 144 -5.78 1.80 18.54
C LEU A 144 -5.29 3.01 17.74
N TYR A 145 -6.18 3.95 17.44
CA TYR A 145 -5.87 5.11 16.60
C TYR A 145 -6.02 6.42 17.35
N ALA A 146 -4.93 7.18 17.43
CA ALA A 146 -4.96 8.53 18.01
C ALA A 146 -5.81 9.50 17.18
N GLY A 147 -5.83 9.36 15.86
CA GLY A 147 -6.44 10.31 14.93
C GLY A 147 -7.76 9.88 14.31
N ARG A 148 -8.49 8.95 14.92
CA ARG A 148 -9.81 8.51 14.46
C ARG A 148 -10.80 8.43 15.61
N SER A 149 -12.07 8.56 15.30
CA SER A 149 -13.16 8.44 16.30
C SER A 149 -13.45 7.01 16.72
N MET A 150 -12.99 6.05 15.93
CA MET A 150 -13.09 4.61 16.20
C MET A 150 -11.75 3.93 16.01
N ASP A 151 -11.58 2.79 16.67
CA ASP A 151 -10.43 1.91 16.52
C ASP A 151 -10.80 0.70 15.68
N GLY A 152 -9.79 0.03 15.12
CA GLY A 152 -9.98 -1.27 14.50
C GLY A 152 -9.90 -2.37 15.56
N SER A 153 -11.04 -2.92 15.96
CA SER A 153 -11.08 -4.02 16.93
C SER A 153 -10.95 -5.39 16.29
N GLN A 154 -11.09 -5.47 14.98
CA GLN A 154 -10.87 -6.70 14.21
C GLN A 154 -10.44 -6.37 12.79
N PHE A 155 -9.40 -7.08 12.31
CA PHE A 155 -8.95 -7.12 10.92
C PHE A 155 -8.79 -8.59 10.53
N ALA A 156 -9.88 -9.31 10.39
CA ALA A 156 -9.87 -10.74 10.10
C ALA A 156 -9.81 -11.02 8.61
N ARG A 157 -8.97 -11.95 8.20
CA ARG A 157 -8.84 -12.41 6.81
C ARG A 157 -8.89 -13.92 6.73
N GLU A 158 -9.62 -14.41 5.73
CA GLU A 158 -9.52 -15.78 5.25
C GLU A 158 -9.24 -15.73 3.76
N SER A 159 -8.27 -16.49 3.28
CA SER A 159 -7.87 -16.47 1.88
C SER A 159 -7.55 -17.86 1.35
N LEU A 160 -7.80 -18.04 0.05
CA LEU A 160 -7.48 -19.24 -0.68
C LEU A 160 -6.97 -18.83 -2.06
N GLY A 161 -5.87 -19.44 -2.51
CA GLY A 161 -5.26 -19.14 -3.79
C GLY A 161 -4.87 -20.39 -4.55
N LEU A 162 -4.92 -20.29 -5.87
CA LEU A 162 -4.41 -21.28 -6.79
C LEU A 162 -3.56 -20.58 -7.83
N ARG A 163 -2.36 -21.10 -8.07
CA ARG A 163 -1.43 -20.59 -9.08
C ARG A 163 -0.96 -21.73 -9.97
N PHE A 164 -0.88 -21.45 -11.25
CA PHE A 164 -0.39 -22.38 -12.27
C PHE A 164 0.60 -21.65 -13.17
N GLU A 165 1.70 -22.31 -13.51
CA GLU A 165 2.70 -21.81 -14.46
C GLU A 165 3.28 -22.96 -15.25
N LYS A 166 3.30 -22.82 -16.58
CA LYS A 166 3.93 -23.77 -17.50
C LYS A 166 4.86 -23.01 -18.42
N LYS A 167 6.14 -23.39 -18.41
CA LYS A 167 7.21 -22.76 -19.22
C LYS A 167 7.58 -23.65 -20.41
N ASN A 168 8.22 -23.04 -21.41
CA ASN A 168 8.83 -23.71 -22.55
C ASN A 168 7.89 -24.66 -23.27
N ILE A 169 6.68 -24.18 -23.59
CA ILE A 169 5.64 -24.99 -24.25
C ILE A 169 6.01 -25.24 -25.70
N THR A 170 6.44 -24.17 -26.42
CA THR A 170 6.99 -24.24 -27.77
C THR A 170 8.17 -23.27 -27.88
N ASP A 171 8.80 -23.19 -29.04
CA ASP A 171 9.87 -22.23 -29.30
C ASP A 171 9.39 -20.77 -29.19
N VAL A 172 8.12 -20.52 -29.38
CA VAL A 172 7.50 -19.19 -29.31
C VAL A 172 6.74 -18.99 -28.00
N ILE A 173 5.92 -19.95 -27.60
CA ILE A 173 5.16 -19.86 -26.34
C ILE A 173 6.09 -20.22 -25.18
N LYS A 174 6.60 -19.19 -24.51
CA LYS A 174 7.57 -19.35 -23.43
C LYS A 174 6.94 -19.61 -22.07
N LYS A 175 5.72 -19.13 -21.86
CA LYS A 175 5.03 -19.30 -20.58
C LYS A 175 3.54 -19.10 -20.72
N ILE A 176 2.80 -19.96 -20.05
CA ILE A 176 1.36 -19.75 -19.74
C ILE A 176 1.26 -19.74 -18.21
N GLU A 177 0.60 -18.73 -17.67
CA GLU A 177 0.40 -18.59 -16.23
C GLU A 177 -1.06 -18.25 -15.93
N GLY A 178 -1.54 -18.75 -14.82
CA GLY A 178 -2.87 -18.46 -14.33
C GLY A 178 -2.90 -18.41 -12.82
N GLN A 179 -3.80 -17.62 -12.27
CA GLN A 179 -4.05 -17.59 -10.83
C GLN A 179 -5.49 -17.23 -10.53
N VAL A 180 -5.99 -17.78 -9.45
CA VAL A 180 -7.29 -17.47 -8.88
C VAL A 180 -7.06 -17.23 -7.38
N ASN A 181 -7.54 -16.11 -6.88
CA ASN A 181 -7.41 -15.75 -5.47
C ASN A 181 -8.78 -15.36 -4.91
N TYR A 182 -9.09 -15.91 -3.76
CA TYR A 182 -10.26 -15.58 -2.98
C TYR A 182 -9.83 -15.02 -1.63
N SER A 183 -10.48 -13.95 -1.19
CA SER A 183 -10.30 -13.43 0.16
C SER A 183 -11.62 -12.94 0.75
N TYR A 184 -11.77 -13.16 2.04
CA TYR A 184 -12.84 -12.59 2.84
C TYR A 184 -12.21 -11.81 3.99
N ASN A 185 -12.42 -10.50 3.98
CA ASN A 185 -11.89 -9.59 4.99
C ASN A 185 -13.04 -9.02 5.80
N ASP A 186 -12.99 -9.26 7.11
CA ASP A 186 -14.03 -8.90 8.05
C ASP A 186 -13.45 -7.92 9.09
N HIS A 187 -13.88 -6.67 8.99
CA HIS A 187 -13.38 -5.56 9.78
C HIS A 187 -14.44 -5.05 10.75
N ILE A 188 -14.05 -4.88 12.01
CA ILE A 188 -14.89 -4.27 13.03
C ILE A 188 -14.19 -3.00 13.51
N MET A 189 -14.91 -1.89 13.50
CA MET A 189 -14.49 -0.65 14.11
C MET A 189 -15.47 -0.25 15.21
N ASP A 190 -14.94 0.17 16.35
CA ASP A 190 -15.74 0.64 17.46
C ASP A 190 -15.00 1.72 18.27
N ASN A 191 -15.74 2.36 19.18
CA ASN A 191 -15.20 3.41 20.03
C ASN A 191 -15.20 3.04 21.52
N PHE A 192 -15.25 1.75 21.86
CA PHE A 192 -15.38 1.30 23.25
C PHE A 192 -14.54 0.07 23.62
N SER A 193 -14.01 -0.72 22.67
CA SER A 193 -13.26 -1.96 22.97
C SER A 193 -11.81 -1.70 23.34
N LEU A 194 -11.12 -0.86 22.57
CA LEU A 194 -9.69 -0.57 22.75
C LEU A 194 -9.46 0.77 23.45
N ARG A 195 -10.45 1.65 23.43
CA ARG A 195 -10.49 2.90 24.18
C ARG A 195 -11.69 2.93 25.10
N GLU A 196 -11.62 3.73 26.14
CA GLU A 196 -12.79 4.07 26.93
C GLU A 196 -13.69 5.00 26.08
N PHE A 197 -14.98 4.69 26.04
CA PHE A 197 -15.94 5.52 25.34
C PHE A 197 -15.93 6.96 25.86
N ASN A 198 -15.81 7.92 24.93
CA ASN A 198 -15.85 9.34 25.24
C ASN A 198 -16.65 10.07 24.15
N PRO A 199 -17.76 10.75 24.49
CA PRO A 199 -18.56 11.45 23.48
C PRO A 199 -17.82 12.60 22.79
N GLN A 200 -16.71 13.08 23.36
CA GLN A 200 -15.86 14.10 22.72
C GLN A 200 -15.13 13.58 21.48
N ASP A 201 -15.01 12.27 21.29
CA ASP A 201 -14.43 11.66 20.10
C ASP A 201 -15.33 11.75 18.86
N GLY A 202 -16.49 12.32 18.97
CA GLY A 202 -17.34 12.64 17.85
C GLY A 202 -18.61 11.79 17.72
N MET A 203 -18.80 10.81 18.60
CA MET A 203 -20.00 9.98 18.65
C MET A 203 -20.64 10.07 20.04
N SER A 204 -21.95 10.28 20.06
CA SER A 204 -22.69 10.45 21.32
C SER A 204 -22.94 9.15 22.08
N MET A 205 -22.74 7.99 21.44
CA MET A 205 -23.00 6.68 22.00
C MET A 205 -21.89 5.68 21.65
N PRO A 206 -21.70 4.63 22.47
CA PRO A 206 -20.83 3.53 22.09
C PRO A 206 -21.38 2.80 20.84
N MET A 207 -20.65 2.86 19.75
CA MET A 207 -21.06 2.31 18.45
C MET A 207 -20.03 1.33 17.91
N ALA A 208 -20.51 0.33 17.19
CA ALA A 208 -19.68 -0.57 16.41
C ALA A 208 -20.19 -0.65 14.98
N SER A 209 -19.27 -0.71 14.04
CA SER A 209 -19.53 -0.92 12.63
C SER A 209 -18.73 -2.10 12.15
N ASN A 210 -19.41 -3.06 11.54
CA ASN A 210 -18.80 -4.27 11.00
C ASN A 210 -18.95 -4.26 9.49
N VAL A 211 -17.86 -4.05 8.80
CA VAL A 211 -17.77 -4.00 7.34
C VAL A 211 -16.95 -5.17 6.84
N ALA A 212 -17.36 -5.75 5.72
CA ALA A 212 -16.67 -6.89 5.15
C ALA A 212 -16.56 -6.76 3.63
N ARG A 213 -15.51 -7.33 3.08
CA ARG A 213 -15.29 -7.42 1.63
C ARG A 213 -14.92 -8.84 1.25
N ARG A 214 -15.68 -9.38 0.30
CA ARG A 214 -15.42 -10.68 -0.31
C ARG A 214 -14.90 -10.43 -1.71
N THR A 215 -13.69 -10.89 -2.01
CA THR A 215 -13.00 -10.59 -3.28
C THR A 215 -12.62 -11.89 -3.98
N LEU A 216 -12.90 -11.98 -5.27
CA LEU A 216 -12.46 -13.03 -6.16
C LEU A 216 -11.71 -12.41 -7.33
N ASN A 217 -10.43 -12.78 -7.49
CA ASN A 217 -9.57 -12.34 -8.58
C ASN A 217 -9.14 -13.55 -9.40
N ALA A 218 -9.06 -13.38 -10.71
CA ALA A 218 -8.50 -14.38 -11.61
C ALA A 218 -7.69 -13.69 -12.70
N ARG A 219 -6.61 -14.33 -13.14
CA ARG A 219 -5.74 -13.84 -14.20
C ARG A 219 -5.21 -15.01 -15.02
N LEU A 220 -5.21 -14.85 -16.33
CA LEU A 220 -4.60 -15.78 -17.26
C LEU A 220 -3.75 -14.99 -18.26
N ALA A 221 -2.48 -15.35 -18.40
CA ALA A 221 -1.55 -14.64 -19.27
C ALA A 221 -0.63 -15.60 -20.02
N MET A 222 -0.21 -15.18 -21.20
CA MET A 222 0.69 -15.93 -22.07
C MET A 222 1.84 -15.04 -22.49
N THR A 223 3.07 -15.56 -22.39
CA THR A 223 4.29 -14.91 -22.85
C THR A 223 4.81 -15.59 -24.08
N ASN A 224 4.96 -14.83 -25.17
CA ASN A 224 5.53 -15.29 -26.43
C ASN A 224 6.83 -14.54 -26.71
N GLU A 225 7.83 -15.23 -27.21
CA GLU A 225 9.10 -14.64 -27.65
C GLU A 225 9.48 -15.25 -29.01
N TRP A 226 9.87 -14.38 -29.94
CA TRP A 226 10.36 -14.80 -31.25
C TRP A 226 11.33 -13.74 -31.78
N SER A 227 12.53 -14.17 -32.19
CA SER A 227 13.57 -13.25 -32.64
C SER A 227 13.81 -12.13 -31.60
N GLN A 228 13.63 -10.88 -31.96
CA GLN A 228 13.83 -9.69 -31.11
C GLN A 228 12.53 -9.19 -30.46
N TRP A 229 11.44 -9.95 -30.63
CA TRP A 229 10.12 -9.57 -30.15
C TRP A 229 9.74 -10.37 -28.90
N SER A 230 9.03 -9.72 -28.01
CA SER A 230 8.33 -10.36 -26.90
C SER A 230 6.91 -9.82 -26.80
N PHE A 231 5.95 -10.70 -26.50
CA PHE A 231 4.56 -10.31 -26.37
C PHE A 231 3.91 -11.03 -25.20
N ILE A 232 3.43 -10.24 -24.23
CA ILE A 232 2.67 -10.75 -23.10
C ILE A 232 1.23 -10.32 -23.28
N SER A 233 0.31 -11.27 -23.31
CA SER A 233 -1.12 -11.00 -23.44
C SER A 233 -1.90 -11.73 -22.35
N GLY A 234 -3.03 -11.18 -21.97
CA GLY A 234 -3.82 -11.81 -20.94
C GLY A 234 -5.17 -11.18 -20.71
N VAL A 235 -5.91 -11.84 -19.85
CA VAL A 235 -7.21 -11.41 -19.35
C VAL A 235 -7.22 -11.54 -17.85
N ASP A 236 -7.96 -10.68 -17.18
CA ASP A 236 -8.15 -10.74 -15.74
C ASP A 236 -9.55 -10.26 -15.33
N THR A 237 -9.92 -10.63 -14.12
CA THR A 237 -11.17 -10.19 -13.51
C THR A 237 -10.94 -9.93 -12.03
N GLN A 238 -11.66 -8.95 -11.51
CA GLN A 238 -11.72 -8.66 -10.08
C GLN A 238 -13.17 -8.40 -9.71
N ASN A 239 -13.70 -9.22 -8.82
CA ASN A 239 -15.07 -9.09 -8.34
C ASN A 239 -15.05 -8.96 -6.82
N ASN A 240 -15.75 -7.97 -6.29
CA ASN A 240 -15.86 -7.85 -4.86
C ASN A 240 -17.25 -7.42 -4.42
N LYS A 241 -17.67 -7.95 -3.27
CA LYS A 241 -18.90 -7.61 -2.58
C LYS A 241 -18.55 -6.97 -1.26
N HIS A 242 -19.09 -5.78 -1.03
CA HIS A 242 -19.01 -5.10 0.24
C HIS A 242 -20.30 -5.28 1.01
N SER A 243 -20.18 -5.59 2.30
CA SER A 243 -21.34 -5.70 3.21
C SER A 243 -21.08 -4.93 4.49
N SER A 244 -22.15 -4.54 5.15
CA SER A 244 -22.06 -3.80 6.39
C SER A 244 -23.20 -4.14 7.35
N ARG A 245 -22.93 -3.93 8.61
CA ARG A 245 -23.91 -3.87 9.71
C ARG A 245 -23.34 -3.00 10.80
N SER A 246 -24.19 -2.24 11.47
CA SER A 246 -23.78 -1.37 12.57
C SER A 246 -24.87 -1.29 13.62
N SER A 247 -24.49 -1.06 14.87
CA SER A 247 -25.41 -0.87 15.97
C SER A 247 -24.67 -0.35 17.20
N MET A 248 -25.42 0.01 18.22
CA MET A 248 -24.89 0.38 19.52
C MET A 248 -24.23 -0.83 20.19
N ARG A 249 -23.02 -0.65 20.73
CA ARG A 249 -22.22 -1.70 21.38
C ARG A 249 -22.09 -2.95 20.51
N SER A 250 -22.30 -4.11 21.09
CA SER A 250 -22.21 -5.42 20.39
C SER A 250 -23.52 -5.84 19.70
N ASN A 251 -24.56 -5.02 19.71
CA ASN A 251 -25.85 -5.37 19.09
C ASN A 251 -25.74 -5.57 17.58
N TYR A 252 -24.68 -5.10 16.93
CA TYR A 252 -24.45 -5.36 15.51
C TYR A 252 -24.40 -6.87 15.19
N LEU A 253 -24.03 -7.71 16.14
CA LEU A 253 -24.01 -9.16 15.98
C LEU A 253 -25.40 -9.76 15.75
N ASN A 254 -26.45 -9.06 16.22
CA ASN A 254 -27.84 -9.44 16.05
C ASN A 254 -28.47 -8.85 14.76
N GLN A 255 -27.71 -8.00 14.05
CA GLN A 255 -28.16 -7.39 12.80
C GLN A 255 -27.73 -8.28 11.62
N PRO A 256 -28.57 -8.39 10.56
CA PRO A 256 -28.14 -9.08 9.35
C PRO A 256 -27.02 -8.30 8.65
N ARG A 257 -26.09 -9.03 8.04
CA ARG A 257 -25.13 -8.40 7.11
C ARG A 257 -25.89 -8.05 5.83
N VAL A 258 -25.78 -6.80 5.40
CA VAL A 258 -26.44 -6.31 4.20
C VAL A 258 -25.35 -6.02 3.16
N THR A 259 -25.46 -6.65 1.99
CA THR A 259 -24.63 -6.27 0.84
C THR A 259 -25.05 -4.88 0.40
N ASP A 260 -24.11 -3.94 0.42
CA ASP A 260 -24.37 -2.55 0.06
C ASP A 260 -23.76 -2.17 -1.30
N MET A 261 -22.75 -2.90 -1.75
CA MET A 261 -22.11 -2.62 -3.02
C MET A 261 -21.44 -3.84 -3.65
N ILE A 262 -21.53 -3.92 -4.97
CA ILE A 262 -20.89 -4.96 -5.77
C ILE A 262 -20.07 -4.30 -6.88
N PHE A 263 -18.78 -4.68 -6.97
CA PHE A 263 -17.88 -4.25 -8.04
C PHE A 263 -17.50 -5.44 -8.89
N HIS A 264 -17.62 -5.29 -10.22
CA HIS A 264 -17.12 -6.25 -11.21
C HIS A 264 -16.18 -5.53 -12.17
N SER A 265 -15.03 -6.12 -12.41
CA SER A 265 -14.07 -5.60 -13.37
C SER A 265 -13.56 -6.75 -14.25
N TYR A 266 -13.55 -6.54 -15.57
CA TYR A 266 -13.01 -7.45 -16.56
C TYR A 266 -12.01 -6.70 -17.41
N GLY A 267 -10.79 -7.21 -17.53
CA GLY A 267 -9.70 -6.57 -18.26
C GLY A 267 -9.08 -7.50 -19.29
N ALA A 268 -8.59 -6.90 -20.36
CA ALA A 268 -7.77 -7.58 -21.35
C ALA A 268 -6.58 -6.67 -21.69
N PHE A 269 -5.41 -7.27 -21.87
CA PHE A 269 -4.18 -6.51 -22.13
C PHE A 269 -3.25 -7.21 -23.10
N GLY A 270 -2.39 -6.41 -23.73
CA GLY A 270 -1.26 -6.88 -24.49
C GLY A 270 -0.09 -5.91 -24.33
N GLU A 271 1.12 -6.45 -24.13
CA GLU A 271 2.34 -5.69 -23.96
C GLU A 271 3.41 -6.25 -24.88
N LEU A 272 3.89 -5.42 -25.81
CA LEU A 272 4.82 -5.79 -26.87
C LEU A 272 6.18 -5.16 -26.61
N GLY A 273 7.22 -5.96 -26.65
CA GLY A 273 8.62 -5.52 -26.58
C GLY A 273 9.35 -5.80 -27.89
N TYR A 274 10.14 -4.83 -28.34
CA TYR A 274 11.00 -4.96 -29.51
C TYR A 274 12.41 -4.46 -29.21
N GLN A 275 13.38 -5.34 -29.28
CA GLN A 275 14.79 -5.02 -29.10
C GLN A 275 15.44 -4.87 -30.46
N TRP A 276 15.68 -3.61 -30.89
CA TRP A 276 16.21 -3.36 -32.24
C TRP A 276 17.74 -3.43 -32.34
N ASN A 277 18.43 -3.37 -31.19
CA ASN A 277 19.86 -3.64 -31.09
C ASN A 277 20.21 -4.10 -29.67
N ASP A 278 21.50 -4.31 -29.39
CA ASP A 278 21.96 -4.84 -28.10
C ASP A 278 21.67 -3.90 -26.91
N PHE A 279 21.42 -2.62 -27.18
CA PHE A 279 21.29 -1.59 -26.13
C PHE A 279 19.89 -1.02 -25.99
N ASN A 280 19.04 -1.16 -27.00
CA ASN A 280 17.78 -0.42 -27.06
C ASN A 280 16.58 -1.35 -27.23
N LYS A 281 15.57 -1.09 -26.43
CA LYS A 281 14.30 -1.81 -26.43
C LYS A 281 13.15 -0.82 -26.39
N LEU A 282 12.14 -1.06 -27.21
CA LEU A 282 10.86 -0.35 -27.14
C LEU A 282 9.82 -1.29 -26.55
N VAL A 283 9.07 -0.82 -25.56
CA VAL A 283 7.96 -1.56 -24.95
C VAL A 283 6.71 -0.71 -25.07
N THR A 284 5.64 -1.30 -25.55
CA THR A 284 4.33 -0.64 -25.64
C THR A 284 3.24 -1.60 -25.16
N GLY A 285 2.22 -1.07 -24.54
CA GLY A 285 1.11 -1.86 -24.05
C GLY A 285 -0.21 -1.15 -24.17
N VAL A 286 -1.26 -1.94 -24.30
CA VAL A 286 -2.65 -1.48 -24.30
C VAL A 286 -3.49 -2.36 -23.40
N ARG A 287 -4.47 -1.75 -22.74
CA ARG A 287 -5.39 -2.44 -21.85
C ARG A 287 -6.77 -1.81 -21.93
N VAL A 288 -7.80 -2.62 -21.83
CA VAL A 288 -9.19 -2.16 -21.70
C VAL A 288 -9.82 -2.87 -20.51
N ASP A 289 -10.45 -2.10 -19.63
CA ASP A 289 -11.22 -2.61 -18.50
C ASP A 289 -12.70 -2.22 -18.64
N ARG A 290 -13.58 -3.17 -18.37
CA ARG A 290 -15.00 -2.91 -18.20
C ARG A 290 -15.34 -3.05 -16.73
N VAL A 291 -15.78 -1.94 -16.11
CA VAL A 291 -16.10 -1.89 -14.68
C VAL A 291 -17.57 -1.62 -14.51
N THR A 292 -18.21 -2.45 -13.67
CA THR A 292 -19.61 -2.28 -13.27
C THR A 292 -19.67 -2.14 -11.76
N VAL A 293 -20.39 -1.14 -11.28
CA VAL A 293 -20.67 -0.94 -9.86
C VAL A 293 -22.17 -0.96 -9.65
N GLU A 294 -22.62 -1.79 -8.70
CA GLU A 294 -24.02 -1.90 -8.32
C GLU A 294 -24.20 -1.40 -6.88
N ASP A 295 -25.11 -0.44 -6.71
CA ASP A 295 -25.50 0.05 -5.41
C ASP A 295 -26.67 -0.77 -4.89
N GLU A 296 -26.42 -1.58 -3.85
CA GLU A 296 -27.38 -2.47 -3.23
C GLU A 296 -28.00 -1.89 -1.94
N ARG A 297 -27.70 -0.64 -1.61
CA ARG A 297 -28.24 -0.01 -0.41
C ARG A 297 -29.75 0.16 -0.52
N THR A 298 -30.47 -0.04 0.58
CA THR A 298 -31.93 0.05 0.63
C THR A 298 -32.45 1.44 0.31
N GLU A 299 -31.73 2.48 0.74
CA GLU A 299 -32.07 3.88 0.48
C GLU A 299 -31.94 4.28 -0.98
N SER A 300 -31.26 3.49 -1.78
CA SER A 300 -31.06 3.76 -3.22
C SER A 300 -32.17 3.17 -4.11
N LYS A 301 -33.17 2.52 -3.54
CA LYS A 301 -34.28 1.94 -4.30
C LYS A 301 -35.05 3.03 -5.05
N GLY A 302 -35.22 2.79 -6.36
CA GLY A 302 -35.92 3.72 -7.25
C GLY A 302 -35.01 4.68 -8.01
N PHE A 303 -33.71 4.69 -7.70
CA PHE A 303 -32.70 5.44 -8.44
C PHE A 303 -31.95 4.54 -9.42
N ASN A 304 -31.08 5.12 -10.25
CA ASN A 304 -30.17 4.36 -11.07
C ASN A 304 -29.12 3.68 -10.17
N THR A 305 -29.22 2.37 -9.99
CA THR A 305 -28.39 1.59 -9.07
C THR A 305 -27.20 0.94 -9.74
N LYS A 306 -26.95 1.19 -11.03
CA LYS A 306 -25.89 0.58 -11.79
C LYS A 306 -25.07 1.61 -12.54
N LEU A 307 -23.75 1.53 -12.40
CA LEU A 307 -22.79 2.38 -13.11
C LEU A 307 -21.85 1.47 -13.91
N GLU A 308 -21.69 1.76 -15.19
CA GLU A 308 -20.78 1.02 -16.08
C GLU A 308 -19.81 1.99 -16.74
N LYS A 309 -18.53 1.63 -16.75
CA LYS A 309 -17.47 2.40 -17.41
C LYS A 309 -16.54 1.47 -18.16
N THR A 310 -16.06 1.96 -19.32
CA THR A 310 -14.99 1.34 -20.08
C THR A 310 -13.75 2.20 -19.96
N LEU A 311 -12.66 1.63 -19.45
CA LEU A 311 -11.45 2.36 -19.11
C LEU A 311 -10.27 1.86 -19.94
N PRO A 312 -9.79 2.66 -20.93
CA PRO A 312 -8.59 2.33 -21.68
C PRO A 312 -7.33 2.75 -20.93
N SER A 313 -6.25 2.01 -21.12
CA SER A 313 -4.91 2.35 -20.66
C SER A 313 -3.90 1.99 -21.73
N ALA A 314 -2.83 2.76 -21.83
CA ALA A 314 -1.76 2.50 -22.79
C ALA A 314 -0.46 3.14 -22.34
N PHE A 315 0.67 2.60 -22.77
CA PHE A 315 1.96 3.24 -22.57
C PHE A 315 2.92 2.91 -23.71
N VAL A 316 3.96 3.71 -23.83
CA VAL A 316 5.13 3.45 -24.65
C VAL A 316 6.37 3.84 -23.84
N ARG A 317 7.39 2.97 -23.89
CA ARG A 317 8.64 3.19 -23.14
C ARG A 317 9.84 2.78 -23.98
N TRP A 318 10.83 3.65 -24.01
CA TRP A 318 12.15 3.35 -24.56
C TRP A 318 13.09 3.03 -23.41
N GLU A 319 13.71 1.87 -23.46
CA GLU A 319 14.74 1.42 -22.54
C GLU A 319 16.09 1.39 -23.21
N ASN A 320 17.10 1.95 -22.55
CA ASN A 320 18.48 1.90 -22.99
C ASN A 320 19.35 1.25 -21.92
N GLN A 321 20.10 0.21 -22.28
CA GLN A 321 21.02 -0.48 -21.38
C GLN A 321 22.39 -0.53 -22.03
N ARG A 322 23.39 -0.02 -21.31
CA ARG A 322 24.79 -0.01 -21.71
C ARG A 322 25.61 -0.73 -20.66
N PRO A 323 25.69 -2.10 -20.72
CA PRO A 323 26.45 -2.88 -19.74
C PRO A 323 27.92 -2.51 -19.69
N ASP A 324 28.49 -2.07 -20.82
CA ASP A 324 29.88 -1.58 -20.96
C ASP A 324 30.13 -0.32 -20.12
N LEU A 325 29.10 0.46 -19.80
CA LEU A 325 29.19 1.69 -19.01
C LEU A 325 28.49 1.56 -17.64
N ASP A 326 27.99 0.39 -17.30
CA ASP A 326 27.11 0.18 -16.13
C ASP A 326 25.99 1.21 -16.07
N PHE A 327 25.35 1.45 -17.21
CA PHE A 327 24.33 2.49 -17.38
C PHE A 327 23.02 1.88 -17.84
N LYS A 328 21.93 2.30 -17.20
CA LYS A 328 20.55 1.98 -17.60
C LYS A 328 19.72 3.23 -17.57
N SER A 329 18.86 3.41 -18.57
CA SER A 329 17.92 4.52 -18.60
C SER A 329 16.62 4.12 -19.27
N TYR A 330 15.55 4.87 -18.97
CA TYR A 330 14.28 4.75 -19.67
C TYR A 330 13.58 6.10 -19.75
N ILE A 331 12.73 6.22 -20.75
CA ILE A 331 11.73 7.28 -20.87
C ILE A 331 10.43 6.65 -21.32
N GLY A 332 9.33 6.99 -20.68
CA GLY A 332 8.03 6.41 -20.98
C GLY A 332 6.91 7.44 -20.88
N LEU A 333 5.92 7.27 -21.72
CA LEU A 333 4.67 8.03 -21.69
C LEU A 333 3.53 7.04 -21.47
N GLY A 334 2.73 7.26 -20.44
CA GLY A 334 1.62 6.39 -20.09
C GLY A 334 0.33 7.15 -19.89
N TYR A 335 -0.76 6.50 -20.25
CA TYR A 335 -2.12 6.98 -20.03
C TYR A 335 -2.91 5.93 -19.28
N VAL A 336 -3.61 6.34 -18.22
CA VAL A 336 -4.41 5.44 -17.40
C VAL A 336 -5.69 6.13 -16.94
N GLU A 337 -6.77 5.37 -16.89
CA GLU A 337 -8.03 5.80 -16.29
C GLU A 337 -8.32 4.97 -15.05
N ARG A 338 -8.61 5.62 -13.93
CA ARG A 338 -8.91 4.99 -12.65
C ARG A 338 -10.38 5.11 -12.28
N MET A 339 -11.04 3.99 -12.03
CA MET A 339 -12.40 3.98 -11.52
C MET A 339 -12.44 4.54 -10.10
N PRO A 340 -13.38 5.43 -9.76
CA PRO A 340 -13.58 5.85 -8.38
C PRO A 340 -13.94 4.67 -7.48
N ASP A 341 -13.46 4.71 -6.23
CA ASP A 341 -13.76 3.71 -5.23
C ASP A 341 -15.05 4.07 -4.45
N TYR A 342 -15.41 3.22 -3.49
CA TYR A 342 -16.66 3.28 -2.72
C TYR A 342 -17.02 4.69 -2.24
N TRP A 343 -16.19 5.28 -1.37
CA TRP A 343 -16.48 6.58 -0.80
C TRP A 343 -16.40 7.73 -1.79
N GLU A 344 -15.55 7.59 -2.79
CA GLU A 344 -15.45 8.57 -3.86
C GLU A 344 -16.73 8.62 -4.70
N LEU A 345 -17.41 7.48 -4.89
CA LEU A 345 -18.65 7.39 -5.64
C LEU A 345 -19.87 7.88 -4.86
N PHE A 346 -19.87 7.72 -3.54
CA PHE A 346 -21.05 7.97 -2.70
C PHE A 346 -20.95 9.21 -1.83
N SER A 347 -19.78 9.82 -1.71
CA SER A 347 -19.65 11.08 -1.01
C SER A 347 -20.34 12.21 -1.77
N PRO A 348 -21.20 13.02 -1.12
CA PRO A 348 -21.89 14.11 -1.79
C PRO A 348 -20.89 15.16 -2.26
N GLU A 349 -21.12 15.72 -3.45
CA GLU A 349 -20.22 16.73 -4.03
C GLU A 349 -20.11 18.00 -3.19
N HIS A 350 -21.21 18.41 -2.55
CA HIS A 350 -21.29 19.64 -1.77
C HIS A 350 -21.76 19.43 -0.34
N GLY A 351 -21.65 18.20 0.14
CA GLY A 351 -21.99 17.92 1.54
C GLY A 351 -23.45 18.12 1.90
N ASN A 352 -24.37 18.00 0.96
CA ASN A 352 -25.80 17.95 1.30
C ASN A 352 -26.10 16.61 1.97
N ALA A 353 -26.04 16.61 3.27
CA ALA A 353 -26.51 15.49 4.06
C ALA A 353 -27.97 15.20 3.72
N GLY A 354 -28.30 13.92 3.53
CA GLY A 354 -29.69 13.49 3.31
C GLY A 354 -30.12 13.36 1.87
N THR A 355 -29.27 13.60 0.88
CA THR A 355 -29.57 13.20 -0.49
C THR A 355 -29.20 11.74 -0.68
N THR A 356 -30.18 10.88 -0.73
CA THR A 356 -30.03 9.47 -1.10
C THR A 356 -29.78 9.36 -2.60
N ASN A 357 -28.59 9.73 -3.03
CA ASN A 357 -28.16 9.49 -4.39
C ASN A 357 -27.42 8.17 -4.48
N THR A 358 -27.69 7.44 -5.53
CA THR A 358 -26.96 6.22 -5.82
C THR A 358 -25.50 6.56 -6.09
N PHE A 359 -25.24 7.48 -7.02
CA PHE A 359 -23.89 7.90 -7.38
C PHE A 359 -23.83 9.44 -7.44
N ASN A 360 -22.72 10.01 -7.01
CA ASN A 360 -22.53 11.45 -6.93
C ASN A 360 -22.13 12.11 -8.27
N GLY A 361 -21.96 11.32 -9.33
CA GLY A 361 -21.57 11.83 -10.65
C GLY A 361 -20.07 12.03 -10.84
N VAL A 362 -19.24 11.61 -9.90
CA VAL A 362 -17.79 11.69 -10.02
C VAL A 362 -17.31 10.79 -11.18
N ASN A 363 -16.48 11.37 -12.05
CA ASN A 363 -15.90 10.69 -13.19
C ASN A 363 -14.60 9.96 -12.82
N PRO A 364 -14.20 8.92 -13.58
CA PRO A 364 -12.86 8.33 -13.45
C PRO A 364 -11.75 9.35 -13.66
N GLU A 365 -10.67 9.22 -12.89
CA GLU A 365 -9.46 10.00 -13.10
C GLU A 365 -8.73 9.56 -14.37
N LYS A 366 -8.24 10.52 -15.15
CA LYS A 366 -7.49 10.27 -16.37
C LYS A 366 -6.13 10.93 -16.26
N THR A 367 -5.08 10.14 -16.31
CA THR A 367 -3.71 10.62 -16.14
C THR A 367 -2.88 10.34 -17.37
N LEU A 368 -2.27 11.39 -17.93
CA LEU A 368 -1.22 11.31 -18.94
C LEU A 368 0.10 11.68 -18.28
N GLN A 369 1.06 10.76 -18.22
CA GLN A 369 2.27 10.95 -17.43
C GLN A 369 3.52 10.55 -18.20
N LEU A 370 4.52 11.43 -18.16
CA LEU A 370 5.87 11.18 -18.64
C LEU A 370 6.72 10.74 -17.45
N ASP A 371 7.40 9.59 -17.61
CA ASP A 371 8.33 9.06 -16.63
C ASP A 371 9.72 8.90 -17.24
N LEU A 372 10.74 9.25 -16.48
CA LEU A 372 12.12 9.02 -16.88
C LEU A 372 12.95 8.57 -15.71
N GLY A 373 13.99 7.79 -16.00
CA GLY A 373 14.91 7.33 -14.98
C GLY A 373 16.24 6.90 -15.58
N PHE A 374 17.26 6.97 -14.75
CA PHE A 374 18.57 6.38 -15.08
C PHE A 374 19.29 5.94 -13.82
N GLN A 375 20.22 5.03 -13.99
CA GLN A 375 21.19 4.66 -12.97
C GLN A 375 22.54 4.36 -13.63
N GLN A 376 23.61 4.71 -12.95
CA GLN A 376 24.97 4.48 -13.42
C GLN A 376 25.90 4.17 -12.25
N GLN A 377 26.72 3.16 -12.44
CA GLN A 377 27.87 2.84 -11.59
C GLN A 377 29.14 3.24 -12.33
N HIS A 378 29.93 4.14 -11.76
CA HIS A 378 31.22 4.54 -12.32
C HIS A 378 32.30 4.47 -11.23
N GLY A 379 33.08 3.39 -11.23
CA GLY A 379 34.03 3.16 -10.16
C GLY A 379 33.35 3.03 -8.81
N ALA A 380 33.76 3.86 -7.86
CA ALA A 380 33.20 3.91 -6.52
C ALA A 380 31.87 4.71 -6.44
N LEU A 381 31.49 5.40 -7.50
CA LEU A 381 30.33 6.28 -7.55
C LEU A 381 29.13 5.57 -8.14
N ASN A 382 27.99 5.64 -7.46
CA ASN A 382 26.69 5.18 -7.96
C ASN A 382 25.71 6.36 -7.96
N ILE A 383 25.05 6.58 -9.09
CA ILE A 383 24.07 7.65 -9.26
C ILE A 383 22.79 7.05 -9.83
N TRP A 384 21.64 7.46 -9.29
CA TRP A 384 20.34 7.11 -9.85
C TRP A 384 19.37 8.29 -9.73
N THR A 385 18.44 8.37 -10.67
CA THR A 385 17.39 9.38 -10.70
C THR A 385 16.12 8.79 -11.30
N SER A 386 14.98 9.21 -10.78
CA SER A 386 13.66 8.90 -11.31
C SER A 386 12.82 10.17 -11.21
N ALA A 387 12.16 10.56 -12.30
CA ALA A 387 11.33 11.77 -12.34
C ALA A 387 10.06 11.53 -13.14
N TYR A 388 9.01 12.28 -12.81
CA TYR A 388 7.76 12.23 -13.55
C TYR A 388 7.12 13.62 -13.66
N ALA A 389 6.30 13.79 -14.69
CA ALA A 389 5.42 14.93 -14.87
C ALA A 389 4.13 14.45 -15.53
N GLY A 390 2.98 14.88 -15.02
CA GLY A 390 1.71 14.40 -15.50
C GLY A 390 0.61 15.44 -15.49
N LEU A 391 -0.36 15.22 -16.39
CA LEU A 391 -1.63 15.95 -16.44
C LEU A 391 -2.73 15.00 -15.98
N VAL A 392 -3.56 15.44 -15.04
CA VAL A 392 -4.68 14.65 -14.54
C VAL A 392 -5.97 15.39 -14.87
N ASP A 393 -6.79 14.79 -15.72
CA ASP A 393 -8.15 15.23 -15.94
C ASP A 393 -9.07 14.48 -14.97
N ASP A 394 -10.01 15.20 -14.38
CA ASP A 394 -10.96 14.63 -13.41
C ASP A 394 -10.28 14.04 -12.16
N TYR A 395 -9.25 14.69 -11.66
CA TYR A 395 -8.66 14.35 -10.36
C TYR A 395 -9.76 14.36 -9.28
N ILE A 396 -9.84 13.29 -8.49
CA ILE A 396 -10.87 13.18 -7.46
C ILE A 396 -10.36 13.85 -6.18
N LEU A 397 -10.91 15.03 -5.91
CA LEU A 397 -10.60 15.83 -4.74
C LEU A 397 -11.70 15.66 -3.70
N MET A 398 -11.30 15.42 -2.45
CA MET A 398 -12.22 15.34 -1.32
C MET A 398 -12.23 16.66 -0.57
N ASN A 399 -13.41 17.26 -0.40
CA ASN A 399 -13.62 18.42 0.46
C ASN A 399 -14.23 17.96 1.78
N TYR A 400 -13.62 18.36 2.89
CA TYR A 400 -14.09 18.05 4.23
C TYR A 400 -14.77 19.29 4.82
N HIS A 401 -16.09 19.31 4.75
CA HIS A 401 -16.89 20.42 5.26
C HIS A 401 -17.45 20.08 6.63
N ASP A 402 -17.51 21.09 7.49
CA ASP A 402 -18.19 20.97 8.78
C ASP A 402 -19.69 21.17 8.55
N HIS A 403 -20.46 20.12 8.77
CA HIS A 403 -21.92 20.11 8.65
C HIS A 403 -22.63 20.14 10.00
N SER A 404 -21.92 20.41 11.09
CA SER A 404 -22.48 20.40 12.45
C SER A 404 -23.69 21.33 12.62
N HIS A 405 -23.85 22.31 11.75
CA HIS A 405 -24.94 23.28 11.78
C HIS A 405 -26.14 22.88 10.92
N LEU A 406 -26.05 21.87 10.08
CA LEU A 406 -27.04 21.56 9.07
C LEU A 406 -28.07 20.49 9.49
N HIS A 407 -27.67 19.49 10.27
CA HIS A 407 -28.58 18.42 10.70
C HIS A 407 -28.11 17.76 12.01
N PRO A 408 -28.72 18.18 13.16
CA PRO A 408 -28.35 17.60 14.46
C PRO A 408 -28.72 16.12 14.65
N ASN A 409 -29.49 15.52 13.74
CA ASN A 409 -30.11 14.21 13.94
C ASN A 409 -29.77 13.13 12.89
N GLU A 410 -28.85 13.35 11.97
CA GLU A 410 -28.53 12.31 11.00
C GLU A 410 -27.44 11.37 11.52
N HIS A 411 -27.86 10.19 11.91
CA HIS A 411 -27.04 9.06 12.34
C HIS A 411 -26.59 8.23 11.13
N GLY A 412 -25.68 8.70 10.33
CA GLY A 412 -25.40 7.97 9.11
C GLY A 412 -24.02 8.11 8.49
N GLY A 413 -23.03 8.55 9.22
CA GLY A 413 -21.73 8.70 8.62
C GLY A 413 -20.61 8.10 9.48
N HIS A 414 -19.79 7.26 8.91
CA HIS A 414 -18.54 6.77 9.49
C HIS A 414 -17.48 7.89 9.57
N GLY A 415 -17.87 9.10 9.88
CA GLY A 415 -17.01 10.27 9.96
C GLY A 415 -16.95 10.86 11.35
N SER A 416 -15.90 11.61 11.64
CA SER A 416 -15.84 12.47 12.81
C SER A 416 -17.05 13.41 12.81
N HIS A 417 -17.59 13.65 13.97
CA HIS A 417 -18.79 14.45 14.18
C HIS A 417 -18.70 15.81 13.47
N GLY A 418 -19.61 16.06 12.54
CA GLY A 418 -19.71 17.32 11.83
C GLY A 418 -18.83 17.48 10.60
N ILE A 419 -17.94 16.53 10.29
CA ILE A 419 -17.09 16.59 9.10
C ILE A 419 -17.44 15.44 8.16
N THR A 420 -17.97 15.77 6.98
CA THR A 420 -18.34 14.81 5.95
C THR A 420 -17.52 15.09 4.69
N PRO A 421 -16.81 14.09 4.13
CA PRO A 421 -16.11 14.29 2.88
C PRO A 421 -17.08 14.42 1.71
N GLY A 422 -16.82 15.35 0.81
CA GLY A 422 -17.53 15.49 -0.46
C GLY A 422 -16.54 15.35 -1.63
N ALA A 423 -16.84 14.48 -2.57
CA ALA A 423 -15.98 14.24 -3.73
C ALA A 423 -16.36 15.13 -4.90
N LYS A 424 -15.35 15.67 -5.59
CA LYS A 424 -15.52 16.36 -6.87
C LYS A 424 -14.33 16.12 -7.78
N ASN A 425 -14.53 16.28 -9.09
CA ASN A 425 -13.45 16.24 -10.05
C ASN A 425 -12.86 17.64 -10.28
N VAL A 426 -11.56 17.73 -10.34
CA VAL A 426 -10.81 18.93 -10.78
C VAL A 426 -9.73 18.49 -11.74
N ASP A 427 -9.19 19.44 -12.51
CA ASP A 427 -7.99 19.18 -13.30
C ASP A 427 -6.75 19.49 -12.47
N ALA A 428 -5.69 18.72 -12.68
CA ALA A 428 -4.47 18.85 -11.90
C ALA A 428 -3.22 18.62 -12.75
N THR A 429 -2.12 19.19 -12.29
CA THR A 429 -0.78 18.90 -12.79
C THR A 429 0.04 18.34 -11.65
N ILE A 430 0.77 17.26 -11.90
CA ILE A 430 1.64 16.60 -10.93
C ILE A 430 3.06 16.49 -11.46
N ALA A 431 4.04 16.59 -10.59
CA ALA A 431 5.44 16.39 -10.91
C ALA A 431 6.20 15.93 -9.68
N GLY A 432 7.29 15.21 -9.88
CA GLY A 432 8.13 14.78 -8.79
C GLY A 432 9.44 14.18 -9.29
N ALA A 433 10.38 14.05 -8.37
CA ALA A 433 11.67 13.47 -8.65
C ALA A 433 12.25 12.82 -7.39
N GLU A 434 13.01 11.74 -7.61
CA GLU A 434 13.86 11.12 -6.62
C GLU A 434 15.26 11.02 -7.21
N ALA A 435 16.28 11.25 -6.40
CA ALA A 435 17.67 11.13 -6.82
C ALA A 435 18.52 10.59 -5.69
N GLY A 436 19.57 9.86 -6.04
CA GLY A 436 20.50 9.31 -5.06
C GLY A 436 21.93 9.29 -5.60
N ILE A 437 22.87 9.44 -4.68
CA ILE A 437 24.30 9.33 -4.90
C ILE A 437 24.86 8.38 -3.84
N GLY A 438 25.59 7.36 -4.27
CA GLY A 438 26.32 6.46 -3.40
C GLY A 438 27.81 6.54 -3.70
N TYR A 439 28.63 6.51 -2.66
CA TYR A 439 30.09 6.51 -2.82
C TYR A 439 30.76 5.53 -1.86
N GLN A 440 31.60 4.67 -2.41
CA GLN A 440 32.43 3.74 -1.65
C GLN A 440 33.74 4.42 -1.33
N PHE A 441 33.88 4.99 -0.12
CA PHE A 441 35.07 5.74 0.29
C PHE A 441 36.26 4.83 0.51
N THR A 442 36.04 3.69 1.14
CA THR A 442 37.04 2.64 1.37
C THR A 442 36.38 1.30 1.15
N ASP A 443 37.13 0.20 1.26
CA ASP A 443 36.56 -1.15 1.18
C ASP A 443 35.46 -1.40 2.22
N ARG A 444 35.42 -0.60 3.29
CA ARG A 444 34.51 -0.79 4.42
C ARG A 444 33.52 0.35 4.63
N ILE A 445 33.81 1.55 4.14
CA ILE A 445 32.97 2.73 4.36
C ILE A 445 32.24 3.12 3.10
N GLN A 446 30.92 3.15 3.18
CA GLN A 446 30.02 3.58 2.12
C GLN A 446 29.06 4.65 2.65
N ALA A 447 28.77 5.64 1.82
CA ALA A 447 27.74 6.63 2.10
C ALA A 447 26.76 6.72 0.93
N ASP A 448 25.47 6.84 1.25
CA ASP A 448 24.37 7.02 0.29
C ASP A 448 23.58 8.24 0.71
N LEU A 449 23.41 9.18 -0.21
CA LEU A 449 22.57 10.36 -0.03
C LEU A 449 21.43 10.29 -1.04
N SER A 450 20.20 10.42 -0.58
CA SER A 450 19.03 10.45 -1.46
C SER A 450 18.09 11.58 -1.07
N ALA A 451 17.32 12.04 -2.05
CA ALA A 451 16.31 13.05 -1.84
C ALA A 451 15.08 12.73 -2.69
N MET A 452 13.90 13.09 -2.19
CA MET A 452 12.67 12.98 -2.96
C MET A 452 11.82 14.23 -2.79
N TYR A 453 11.15 14.61 -3.89
CA TYR A 453 10.29 15.77 -3.97
C TYR A 453 9.04 15.45 -4.76
N ALA A 454 7.88 15.86 -4.26
CA ALA A 454 6.61 15.75 -4.96
C ALA A 454 5.91 17.12 -4.98
N TRP A 455 5.23 17.40 -6.07
CA TRP A 455 4.54 18.64 -6.30
C TRP A 455 3.23 18.40 -7.03
N GLY A 456 2.18 19.13 -6.67
CA GLY A 456 0.91 19.04 -7.34
C GLY A 456 0.15 20.36 -7.28
N LYS A 457 -0.60 20.62 -8.35
CA LYS A 457 -1.45 21.80 -8.46
C LYS A 457 -2.83 21.42 -8.96
N ASN A 458 -3.87 21.88 -8.25
CA ASN A 458 -5.23 21.91 -8.73
C ASN A 458 -5.36 23.11 -9.68
N THR A 459 -5.37 22.85 -10.98
CA THR A 459 -5.40 23.91 -12.00
C THR A 459 -6.79 24.49 -12.21
N THR A 460 -7.83 23.76 -11.82
CA THR A 460 -9.21 24.28 -11.87
C THR A 460 -9.39 25.43 -10.90
N ASP A 461 -8.91 25.30 -9.67
CA ASP A 461 -9.12 26.28 -8.60
C ASP A 461 -7.88 27.13 -8.33
N ASP A 462 -6.78 26.91 -9.05
CA ASP A 462 -5.49 27.57 -8.86
C ASP A 462 -4.97 27.48 -7.42
N LYS A 463 -4.94 26.25 -6.91
CA LYS A 463 -4.50 25.92 -5.53
C LYS A 463 -3.52 24.76 -5.53
N PRO A 464 -2.66 24.64 -4.50
CA PRO A 464 -1.89 23.41 -4.32
C PRO A 464 -2.79 22.18 -4.20
N LEU A 465 -2.36 21.03 -4.72
CA LEU A 465 -3.00 19.76 -4.36
C LEU A 465 -2.71 19.47 -2.89
N PRO A 466 -3.72 19.02 -2.15
CA PRO A 466 -3.53 18.67 -0.74
C PRO A 466 -2.83 17.32 -0.57
N GLN A 467 -2.40 17.06 0.65
CA GLN A 467 -1.84 15.78 1.09
C GLN A 467 -0.58 15.39 0.30
N ILE A 468 0.28 16.36 0.04
CA ILE A 468 1.58 16.17 -0.62
C ILE A 468 2.67 16.15 0.46
N SER A 469 3.47 15.09 0.48
CA SER A 469 4.60 14.96 1.40
C SER A 469 5.66 16.02 1.14
N PRO A 470 6.32 16.56 2.18
CA PRO A 470 7.40 17.53 2.02
C PRO A 470 8.63 16.94 1.32
N LEU A 471 9.53 17.82 0.85
CA LEU A 471 10.86 17.41 0.42
C LEU A 471 11.56 16.66 1.57
N GLU A 472 12.14 15.52 1.25
CA GLU A 472 12.85 14.68 2.21
C GLU A 472 14.22 14.28 1.68
N GLY A 473 15.23 14.35 2.54
CA GLY A 473 16.57 13.85 2.28
C GLY A 473 16.96 12.77 3.29
N ARG A 474 17.76 11.81 2.86
CA ARG A 474 18.31 10.75 3.71
C ARG A 474 19.79 10.56 3.43
N LEU A 475 20.58 10.55 4.50
CA LEU A 475 21.99 10.20 4.45
C LEU A 475 22.20 8.92 5.25
N ASN A 476 22.71 7.90 4.58
CA ASN A 476 23.04 6.61 5.18
C ASN A 476 24.54 6.38 5.09
N ILE A 477 25.22 6.23 6.23
CA ILE A 477 26.64 5.92 6.29
C ILE A 477 26.80 4.54 6.91
N ARG A 478 27.56 3.67 6.26
CA ARG A 478 27.77 2.29 6.68
C ARG A 478 29.24 1.97 6.77
N TYR A 479 29.60 1.30 7.84
CA TYR A 479 30.89 0.64 8.01
C TYR A 479 30.66 -0.86 8.00
N VAL A 480 31.25 -1.57 7.04
CA VAL A 480 31.07 -3.00 6.84
C VAL A 480 32.37 -3.72 7.15
N ALA A 481 32.42 -4.43 8.27
CA ALA A 481 33.52 -5.31 8.65
C ALA A 481 33.15 -6.77 8.35
N ASP A 482 34.08 -7.70 8.60
CA ASP A 482 33.89 -9.11 8.27
C ASP A 482 32.73 -9.75 9.08
N LYS A 483 32.58 -9.38 10.34
CA LYS A 483 31.58 -9.97 11.26
C LYS A 483 30.53 -9.00 11.75
N TYR A 484 30.71 -7.71 11.55
CA TYR A 484 29.77 -6.71 12.03
C TYR A 484 29.65 -5.53 11.06
N ASN A 485 28.51 -4.87 11.13
CA ASN A 485 28.21 -3.67 10.37
C ASN A 485 27.71 -2.59 11.33
N LEU A 486 28.16 -1.35 11.09
CA LEU A 486 27.66 -0.17 11.78
C LEU A 486 26.88 0.66 10.76
N GLY A 487 25.74 1.19 11.17
CA GLY A 487 24.92 2.04 10.31
C GLY A 487 24.50 3.31 11.02
N LEU A 488 24.49 4.40 10.27
CA LEU A 488 23.97 5.69 10.69
C LEU A 488 22.99 6.17 9.62
N LEU A 489 21.79 6.56 10.02
CA LEU A 489 20.80 7.15 9.15
C LEU A 489 20.39 8.52 9.69
N TRP A 490 20.60 9.54 8.87
CA TRP A 490 20.10 10.88 9.11
C TRP A 490 18.97 11.17 8.11
N ARG A 491 17.78 11.44 8.64
CA ARG A 491 16.59 11.79 7.87
C ARG A 491 16.26 13.25 8.11
N ALA A 492 16.16 14.04 7.05
CA ALA A 492 15.80 15.45 7.10
C ALA A 492 14.56 15.69 6.24
N VAL A 493 13.57 16.35 6.80
CA VAL A 493 12.30 16.66 6.15
C VAL A 493 12.11 18.17 6.18
N ALA A 494 11.85 18.77 5.03
CA ALA A 494 11.60 20.19 4.90
C ALA A 494 10.21 20.57 5.42
N GLU A 495 10.00 21.85 5.66
CA GLU A 495 8.66 22.38 5.90
C GLU A 495 7.78 22.20 4.64
N GLN A 496 6.48 22.06 4.85
CA GLN A 496 5.49 22.05 3.76
C GLN A 496 4.52 23.20 3.96
N ASN A 497 4.64 24.21 3.09
CA ASN A 497 3.77 25.39 3.11
C ASN A 497 2.69 25.35 2.02
N ARG A 498 2.82 24.43 1.07
CA ARG A 498 1.84 24.25 0.00
C ARG A 498 0.71 23.35 0.50
N VAL A 499 -0.34 23.98 0.98
CA VAL A 499 -1.50 23.30 1.55
C VAL A 499 -2.80 23.86 0.96
N SER A 500 -3.83 23.02 0.95
CA SER A 500 -5.22 23.40 0.69
C SER A 500 -6.04 22.93 1.87
N LEU A 501 -6.34 23.86 2.79
CA LEU A 501 -6.95 23.52 4.07
C LEU A 501 -8.30 22.85 3.89
N HIS A 502 -8.52 21.78 4.65
CA HIS A 502 -9.73 20.96 4.65
C HIS A 502 -10.04 20.30 3.30
N GLN A 503 -9.06 20.22 2.42
CA GLN A 503 -9.11 19.41 1.20
C GLN A 503 -8.11 18.27 1.29
N GLY A 504 -8.42 17.18 0.63
CA GLY A 504 -7.56 16.01 0.68
C GLY A 504 -8.03 14.88 -0.22
N ASN A 505 -7.87 13.70 0.31
CA ASN A 505 -8.30 12.45 -0.31
C ASN A 505 -9.18 11.68 0.68
N ILE A 506 -9.54 10.47 0.33
CA ILE A 506 -10.41 9.63 1.16
C ILE A 506 -9.77 9.27 2.53
N VAL A 507 -8.45 9.39 2.66
CA VAL A 507 -7.72 9.02 3.89
C VAL A 507 -7.58 10.20 4.85
N GLY A 508 -7.39 11.40 4.34
CA GLY A 508 -7.15 12.57 5.18
C GLY A 508 -7.15 13.88 4.40
N TYR A 509 -6.96 14.95 5.11
CA TYR A 509 -7.01 16.31 4.56
C TYR A 509 -5.96 17.20 5.21
N ASP A 510 -5.64 18.31 4.54
CA ASP A 510 -4.68 19.29 5.04
C ASP A 510 -5.27 20.06 6.22
N LEU A 511 -4.53 20.07 7.32
CA LEU A 511 -4.87 20.79 8.55
C LEU A 511 -4.17 22.14 8.63
N LYS A 512 -2.87 22.15 8.29
CA LYS A 512 -2.00 23.33 8.41
C LYS A 512 -0.69 23.08 7.68
N PRO A 513 0.11 24.13 7.41
CA PRO A 513 1.51 23.94 7.04
C PRO A 513 2.27 23.17 8.12
N SER A 514 3.27 22.41 7.74
CA SER A 514 4.10 21.65 8.67
C SER A 514 5.52 22.18 8.74
N LYS A 515 6.13 22.03 9.91
CA LYS A 515 7.53 22.42 10.15
C LYS A 515 8.48 21.32 9.68
N GLY A 516 9.69 21.72 9.29
CA GLY A 516 10.76 20.79 9.01
C GLY A 516 11.30 20.14 10.29
N PHE A 517 11.91 18.98 10.13
CA PHE A 517 12.57 18.26 11.23
C PHE A 517 13.66 17.35 10.70
N SER A 518 14.50 16.86 11.60
CA SER A 518 15.44 15.79 11.28
C SER A 518 15.54 14.81 12.44
N THR A 519 15.84 13.54 12.10
CA THR A 519 16.08 12.47 13.06
C THR A 519 17.35 11.73 12.72
N LEU A 520 18.00 11.19 13.75
CA LEU A 520 19.22 10.42 13.62
C LEU A 520 18.98 9.02 14.21
N SER A 521 19.37 7.99 13.48
CA SER A 521 19.25 6.58 13.91
C SER A 521 20.60 5.88 13.77
N LEU A 522 20.90 5.00 14.72
CA LEU A 522 22.14 4.21 14.75
C LEU A 522 21.79 2.73 14.87
N ASN A 523 22.55 1.88 14.20
CA ASN A 523 22.40 0.44 14.35
C ASN A 523 23.74 -0.29 14.23
N VAL A 524 23.76 -1.49 14.82
CA VAL A 524 24.88 -2.43 14.74
C VAL A 524 24.31 -3.80 14.40
N SER A 525 24.86 -4.45 13.41
CA SER A 525 24.54 -5.84 13.08
C SER A 525 25.79 -6.69 13.30
N TYR A 526 25.62 -7.84 13.96
CA TYR A 526 26.70 -8.76 14.24
C TYR A 526 26.32 -10.17 13.74
N ASN A 527 27.22 -10.76 12.97
CA ASN A 527 27.09 -12.15 12.53
C ASN A 527 27.66 -13.06 13.64
N LEU A 528 26.79 -13.56 14.50
CA LEU A 528 27.17 -14.38 15.63
C LEU A 528 27.71 -15.74 15.20
N ARG A 529 27.04 -16.34 14.23
CA ARG A 529 27.43 -17.58 13.55
C ARG A 529 26.99 -17.49 12.09
N LYS A 530 27.40 -18.44 11.25
CA LYS A 530 27.06 -18.46 9.81
C LYS A 530 25.55 -18.31 9.56
N ASP A 531 24.73 -18.80 10.48
CA ASP A 531 23.27 -18.90 10.35
C ASP A 531 22.52 -18.04 11.38
N ILE A 532 23.22 -17.29 12.22
CA ILE A 532 22.60 -16.45 13.26
C ILE A 532 23.14 -15.01 13.18
N ASP A 533 22.24 -14.05 13.00
CA ASP A 533 22.50 -12.62 13.03
C ASP A 533 21.78 -11.94 14.19
N VAL A 534 22.48 -11.04 14.86
CA VAL A 534 21.92 -10.18 15.91
C VAL A 534 22.13 -8.73 15.52
N SER A 535 21.07 -7.94 15.59
CA SER A 535 21.12 -6.50 15.32
C SER A 535 20.55 -5.75 16.52
N VAL A 536 21.14 -4.61 16.82
CA VAL A 536 20.63 -3.67 17.82
C VAL A 536 20.57 -2.28 17.20
N GLY A 537 19.61 -1.48 17.61
CA GLY A 537 19.46 -0.14 17.06
C GLY A 537 18.78 0.81 18.02
N ILE A 538 18.98 2.09 17.73
CA ILE A 538 18.32 3.20 18.40
C ILE A 538 17.82 4.13 17.30
N ASP A 539 16.51 4.21 17.13
CA ASP A 539 15.87 5.14 16.21
C ASP A 539 15.58 6.45 16.95
N ASN A 540 15.69 7.57 16.23
CA ASN A 540 15.51 8.89 16.82
C ASN A 540 16.35 9.05 18.11
N VAL A 541 17.67 8.90 17.96
CA VAL A 541 18.66 8.90 19.08
C VAL A 541 18.54 10.15 19.95
N LEU A 542 18.29 11.29 19.34
CA LEU A 542 18.21 12.59 20.02
C LEU A 542 16.84 12.86 20.65
N ASP A 543 15.94 11.89 20.58
CA ASP A 543 14.58 12.00 21.13
C ASP A 543 13.83 13.25 20.64
N LYS A 544 13.93 13.50 19.34
CA LYS A 544 13.29 14.65 18.70
C LYS A 544 11.77 14.51 18.75
N THR A 545 11.10 15.56 19.20
CA THR A 545 9.64 15.68 19.03
C THR A 545 9.35 16.18 17.64
N TYR A 546 8.63 15.38 16.85
CA TYR A 546 8.33 15.73 15.47
C TYR A 546 6.97 15.21 15.03
N THR A 547 6.42 15.84 13.99
CA THR A 547 5.11 15.54 13.42
C THR A 547 5.25 15.41 11.91
N GLU A 548 4.81 14.28 11.35
CA GLU A 548 4.72 14.13 9.90
C GLU A 548 3.61 15.02 9.34
N HIS A 549 3.81 15.57 8.15
CA HIS A 549 2.83 16.44 7.50
C HIS A 549 1.46 15.78 7.33
N LEU A 550 1.43 14.49 7.02
CA LEU A 550 0.19 13.74 6.77
C LEU A 550 -0.48 13.19 8.03
N ASN A 551 0.06 13.44 9.21
CA ASN A 551 -0.58 13.01 10.45
C ASN A 551 -1.94 13.67 10.61
N LYS A 552 -2.90 12.90 11.10
CA LYS A 552 -4.24 13.38 11.42
C LYS A 552 -4.24 14.20 12.70
N ALA A 553 -5.28 14.98 12.90
CA ALA A 553 -5.56 15.56 14.20
C ALA A 553 -5.89 14.45 15.20
N GLY A 554 -5.38 14.55 16.41
CA GLY A 554 -5.70 13.63 17.50
C GLY A 554 -7.14 13.81 17.97
N SER A 555 -7.75 12.72 18.46
CA SER A 555 -9.11 12.73 18.96
C SER A 555 -9.22 13.48 20.29
N ALA A 556 -10.27 14.27 20.45
CA ALA A 556 -10.48 15.12 21.62
C ALA A 556 -10.58 14.30 22.93
N GLY A 557 -11.13 13.08 22.86
CA GLY A 557 -11.23 12.19 24.02
C GLY A 557 -9.88 11.73 24.57
N PHE A 558 -8.81 11.84 23.79
CA PHE A 558 -7.44 11.58 24.24
C PHE A 558 -6.72 12.84 24.73
N GLY A 559 -7.41 13.98 24.77
CA GLY A 559 -6.86 15.23 25.26
C GLY A 559 -6.26 16.15 24.20
N PHE A 560 -6.38 15.80 22.91
CA PHE A 560 -5.90 16.67 21.84
C PHE A 560 -6.84 17.88 21.65
N ALA A 561 -6.23 19.03 21.38
CA ALA A 561 -6.98 20.22 20.98
C ALA A 561 -7.50 20.06 19.54
N SER A 562 -8.46 20.89 19.14
CA SER A 562 -9.00 20.90 17.78
C SER A 562 -7.87 21.12 16.77
N GLU A 563 -7.81 20.30 15.75
CA GLU A 563 -6.79 20.34 14.68
C GLU A 563 -5.33 20.14 15.16
N GLU A 564 -5.13 19.69 16.38
CA GLU A 564 -3.81 19.32 16.90
C GLU A 564 -3.41 17.94 16.38
N GLN A 565 -2.35 17.88 15.58
CA GLN A 565 -1.79 16.62 15.09
C GLN A 565 -1.08 15.88 16.21
N PHE A 566 -1.19 14.55 16.24
CA PHE A 566 -0.37 13.73 17.14
C PHE A 566 1.06 13.68 16.62
N ASN A 567 2.02 13.59 17.54
CA ASN A 567 3.44 13.46 17.22
C ASN A 567 3.81 12.03 16.87
N ASN A 568 4.92 11.88 16.15
CA ASN A 568 5.49 10.58 15.85
C ASN A 568 6.30 10.04 17.04
N ILE A 569 6.73 8.79 16.91
CA ILE A 569 7.45 8.05 17.95
C ILE A 569 8.76 8.78 18.33
N GLY A 570 9.03 8.87 19.65
CA GLY A 570 10.29 9.36 20.18
C GLY A 570 11.42 8.32 20.01
N ARG A 571 12.39 8.35 20.93
CA ARG A 571 13.50 7.39 20.89
C ARG A 571 12.99 5.97 21.03
N ASN A 572 13.45 5.09 20.12
CA ASN A 572 13.06 3.67 20.09
C ASN A 572 14.31 2.81 20.11
N TYR A 573 14.46 1.98 21.15
CA TYR A 573 15.49 0.95 21.24
C TYR A 573 14.95 -0.35 20.70
N TRP A 574 15.76 -1.11 19.96
CA TRP A 574 15.32 -2.40 19.46
C TRP A 574 16.48 -3.39 19.37
N VAL A 575 16.14 -4.65 19.49
CA VAL A 575 17.05 -5.80 19.30
C VAL A 575 16.37 -6.81 18.39
N ARG A 576 17.08 -7.29 17.39
CA ARG A 576 16.59 -8.33 16.48
C ARG A 576 17.57 -9.49 16.43
N MET A 577 17.04 -10.71 16.53
CA MET A 577 17.79 -11.93 16.27
C MET A 577 17.11 -12.67 15.11
N SER A 578 17.89 -13.10 14.14
CA SER A 578 17.41 -13.92 13.02
C SER A 578 18.29 -15.15 12.84
N MET A 579 17.65 -16.25 12.49
CA MET A 579 18.29 -17.56 12.30
C MET A 579 17.77 -18.20 11.01
N LYS A 580 18.68 -18.84 10.29
CA LYS A 580 18.37 -19.67 9.10
C LYS A 580 18.87 -21.09 9.34
N PHE A 581 18.13 -22.06 8.84
CA PHE A 581 18.52 -23.47 8.94
C PHE A 581 18.03 -24.30 7.75
#